data_657d17f1bb967afe98c5001e1f0decd9
#
_entry.id   657d17f1bb967afe98c5001e1f0decd9
#
_cell.length_a   1.000
_cell.length_b   1.000
_cell.length_c   1.000
_cell.angle_alpha   90.00
_cell.angle_beta   90.00
_cell.angle_gamma   90.00
#
_symmetry.space_group_name_H-M   'P 1'
#
loop_
_entity.id
_entity.type
_entity.pdbx_description
1 polymer ?
#
loop_
_entity_poly.entity_id
_entity_poly.type
_entity_poly.pdbx_seq_one_letter_code
_entity_poly.pdbx_strand_id
1 'polypeptide(L)'
;GSLAEARSKCYEALAQSGDAVVRSEAESLLGLINMELLFSPAPMPEKEEYAVQAGDSLDRIARKFKTTVDLIAKGNLLKSDVIRPGDRLRVFKGVFAIAVSKAGNDLVLSADGKFIKRYRVGTGQFGKTPAGTFVIVDKIVDPPWWRPDGKVIPFGDKENVLGTRWMSIAAVEGTEHAAGYGIHGTWEDDTIGKQASAGCIRMHNADVEELFILVPAGTRVTITE
;
A
#
# COMPACT_ATOMS: atom_id res chain seq x y z
N GLY A 1 -6.84 -16.82 -22.27
CA GLY A 1 -7.74 -15.91 -21.55
C GLY A 1 -7.04 -14.59 -21.26
N SER A 2 -7.79 -13.49 -21.12
CA SER A 2 -7.23 -12.20 -20.78
C SER A 2 -7.03 -12.07 -19.25
N LEU A 3 -6.12 -11.16 -18.81
CA LEU A 3 -5.97 -10.85 -17.37
C LEU A 3 -7.29 -10.39 -16.75
N ALA A 4 -8.12 -9.68 -17.50
CA ALA A 4 -9.43 -9.22 -17.04
C ALA A 4 -10.41 -10.40 -16.77
N GLU A 5 -10.41 -11.41 -17.61
CA GLU A 5 -11.22 -12.63 -17.39
C GLU A 5 -10.70 -13.44 -16.20
N ALA A 6 -9.37 -13.60 -16.07
CA ALA A 6 -8.76 -14.28 -14.93
C ALA A 6 -9.08 -13.56 -13.62
N ARG A 7 -9.00 -12.23 -13.61
CA ARG A 7 -9.39 -11.37 -12.48
C ARG A 7 -10.85 -11.60 -12.07
N SER A 8 -11.78 -11.60 -13.04
CA SER A 8 -13.20 -11.83 -12.76
C SER A 8 -13.44 -13.20 -12.12
N LYS A 9 -12.83 -14.27 -12.66
CA LYS A 9 -12.96 -15.62 -12.08
C LYS A 9 -12.40 -15.71 -10.66
N CYS A 10 -11.31 -15.01 -10.35
CA CYS A 10 -10.79 -14.97 -8.99
C CYS A 10 -11.79 -14.28 -8.03
N TYR A 11 -12.40 -13.16 -8.42
CA TYR A 11 -13.44 -12.52 -7.62
C TYR A 11 -14.67 -13.42 -7.43
N GLU A 12 -15.09 -14.14 -8.47
CA GLU A 12 -16.19 -15.12 -8.38
C GLU A 12 -15.85 -16.24 -7.39
N ALA A 13 -14.63 -16.78 -7.46
CA ALA A 13 -14.15 -17.80 -6.52
C ALA A 13 -14.15 -17.28 -5.07
N LEU A 14 -13.69 -16.05 -4.84
CA LEU A 14 -13.72 -15.41 -3.51
C LEU A 14 -15.16 -15.20 -2.98
N ALA A 15 -16.09 -14.88 -3.87
CA ALA A 15 -17.50 -14.66 -3.48
C ALA A 15 -18.26 -15.95 -3.19
N GLN A 16 -17.93 -17.05 -3.90
CA GLN A 16 -18.72 -18.29 -3.85
C GLN A 16 -18.12 -19.38 -2.97
N SER A 17 -16.77 -19.42 -2.84
CA SER A 17 -16.11 -20.49 -2.10
C SER A 17 -16.09 -20.24 -0.60
N GLY A 18 -16.57 -21.22 0.19
CA GLY A 18 -16.35 -21.30 1.63
C GLY A 18 -15.03 -21.98 2.00
N ASP A 19 -14.33 -22.61 1.03
CA ASP A 19 -13.06 -23.32 1.26
C ASP A 19 -11.90 -22.34 1.44
N ALA A 20 -11.20 -22.45 2.56
CA ALA A 20 -10.09 -21.56 2.90
C ALA A 20 -8.89 -21.71 1.94
N VAL A 21 -8.63 -22.89 1.41
CA VAL A 21 -7.54 -23.15 0.46
C VAL A 21 -7.85 -22.46 -0.87
N VAL A 22 -9.05 -22.70 -1.42
CA VAL A 22 -9.51 -22.05 -2.67
C VAL A 22 -9.47 -20.53 -2.55
N ARG A 23 -9.93 -20.00 -1.41
CA ARG A 23 -9.89 -18.55 -1.17
C ARG A 23 -8.46 -18.01 -1.14
N SER A 24 -7.54 -18.71 -0.45
CA SER A 24 -6.13 -18.30 -0.36
C SER A 24 -5.44 -18.32 -1.71
N GLU A 25 -5.68 -19.35 -2.53
CA GLU A 25 -5.16 -19.45 -3.89
C GLU A 25 -5.73 -18.34 -4.80
N ALA A 26 -7.05 -18.10 -4.71
CA ALA A 26 -7.69 -17.04 -5.46
C ALA A 26 -7.18 -15.65 -5.08
N GLU A 27 -6.97 -15.37 -3.78
CA GLU A 27 -6.36 -14.11 -3.31
C GLU A 27 -4.91 -13.95 -3.82
N SER A 28 -4.12 -15.02 -3.78
CA SER A 28 -2.73 -15.00 -4.25
C SER A 28 -2.66 -14.69 -5.74
N LEU A 29 -3.43 -15.40 -6.55
CA LEU A 29 -3.50 -15.18 -8.00
C LEU A 29 -4.06 -13.80 -8.33
N LEU A 30 -5.14 -13.39 -7.66
CA LEU A 30 -5.76 -12.08 -7.84
C LEU A 30 -4.79 -10.94 -7.49
N GLY A 31 -3.99 -11.11 -6.44
CA GLY A 31 -2.95 -10.16 -6.08
C GLY A 31 -1.94 -9.95 -7.22
N LEU A 32 -1.44 -11.03 -7.82
CA LEU A 32 -0.52 -10.96 -8.96
C LEU A 32 -1.16 -10.27 -10.18
N ILE A 33 -2.39 -10.65 -10.52
CA ILE A 33 -3.14 -10.06 -11.64
C ILE A 33 -3.39 -8.57 -11.40
N ASN A 34 -3.80 -8.17 -10.20
CA ASN A 34 -4.04 -6.78 -9.87
C ASN A 34 -2.76 -5.93 -9.97
N MET A 35 -1.62 -6.45 -9.50
CA MET A 35 -0.34 -5.73 -9.61
C MET A 35 0.07 -5.56 -11.08
N GLU A 36 -0.04 -6.60 -11.90
CA GLU A 36 0.23 -6.51 -13.33
C GLU A 36 -0.67 -5.48 -14.02
N LEU A 37 -1.96 -5.49 -13.71
CA LEU A 37 -2.91 -4.51 -14.26
C LEU A 37 -2.63 -3.09 -13.77
N LEU A 38 -2.29 -2.90 -12.48
CA LEU A 38 -2.02 -1.57 -11.91
C LEU A 38 -0.74 -0.97 -12.49
N PHE A 39 0.30 -1.77 -12.67
CA PHE A 39 1.64 -1.33 -13.09
C PHE A 39 1.88 -1.41 -14.61
N SER A 40 0.84 -1.57 -15.40
CA SER A 40 0.91 -1.58 -16.86
C SER A 40 -0.14 -0.65 -17.48
N PRO A 41 -0.02 -0.30 -18.77
CA PRO A 41 -1.04 0.45 -19.50
C PRO A 41 -2.29 -0.38 -19.81
N ALA A 42 -2.39 -1.61 -19.31
CA ALA A 42 -3.54 -2.47 -19.54
C ALA A 42 -4.85 -1.80 -19.04
N PRO A 43 -5.96 -1.96 -19.78
CA PRO A 43 -7.25 -1.46 -19.34
C PRO A 43 -7.72 -2.19 -18.06
N MET A 44 -8.28 -1.43 -17.14
CA MET A 44 -8.82 -1.92 -15.87
C MET A 44 -10.07 -1.06 -15.56
N PRO A 45 -11.17 -1.63 -15.03
CA PRO A 45 -12.39 -0.86 -14.75
C PRO A 45 -12.16 0.37 -13.85
N GLU A 46 -11.19 0.27 -12.95
CA GLU A 46 -10.82 1.33 -12.00
C GLU A 46 -9.82 2.34 -12.59
N LYS A 47 -9.43 2.21 -13.87
CA LYS A 47 -8.60 3.18 -14.59
C LYS A 47 -9.42 4.02 -15.55
N GLU A 48 -9.09 5.30 -15.61
CA GLU A 48 -9.65 6.26 -16.55
C GLU A 48 -8.57 6.71 -17.55
N GLU A 49 -8.95 6.82 -18.83
CA GLU A 49 -8.07 7.44 -19.82
C GLU A 49 -8.18 8.97 -19.70
N TYR A 50 -7.06 9.60 -19.42
CA TYR A 50 -6.93 11.04 -19.23
C TYR A 50 -6.03 11.65 -20.30
N ALA A 51 -6.55 12.62 -21.06
CA ALA A 51 -5.74 13.41 -21.98
C ALA A 51 -5.13 14.60 -21.22
N VAL A 52 -3.80 14.66 -21.20
CA VAL A 52 -3.03 15.70 -20.52
C VAL A 52 -3.40 17.07 -21.12
N GLN A 53 -3.71 18.03 -20.25
CA GLN A 53 -4.09 19.39 -20.60
C GLN A 53 -2.89 20.35 -20.47
N ALA A 54 -2.98 21.51 -21.11
CA ALA A 54 -1.98 22.55 -20.93
C ALA A 54 -1.90 22.99 -19.45
N GLY A 55 -0.70 23.00 -18.88
CA GLY A 55 -0.45 23.31 -17.49
C GLY A 55 -0.59 22.16 -16.51
N ASP A 56 -0.88 20.93 -16.97
CA ASP A 56 -0.84 19.74 -16.14
C ASP A 56 0.59 19.36 -15.74
N SER A 57 0.68 18.70 -14.59
CA SER A 57 1.84 17.94 -14.14
C SER A 57 1.35 16.62 -13.57
N LEU A 58 2.21 15.60 -13.47
CA LEU A 58 1.85 14.32 -12.85
C LEU A 58 1.33 14.52 -11.43
N ASP A 59 1.90 15.46 -10.67
CA ASP A 59 1.45 15.79 -9.32
C ASP A 59 0.02 16.40 -9.29
N ARG A 60 -0.32 17.30 -10.23
CA ARG A 60 -1.69 17.84 -10.35
C ARG A 60 -2.69 16.73 -10.72
N ILE A 61 -2.32 15.87 -11.65
CA ILE A 61 -3.15 14.73 -12.06
C ILE A 61 -3.32 13.76 -10.89
N ALA A 62 -2.24 13.42 -10.18
CA ALA A 62 -2.29 12.54 -9.01
C ALA A 62 -3.24 13.08 -7.93
N ARG A 63 -3.16 14.37 -7.60
CA ARG A 63 -4.09 15.02 -6.66
C ARG A 63 -5.54 15.00 -7.14
N LYS A 64 -5.78 15.28 -8.43
CA LYS A 64 -7.13 15.25 -9.04
C LYS A 64 -7.78 13.89 -8.90
N PHE A 65 -7.03 12.81 -9.13
CA PHE A 65 -7.53 11.43 -9.09
C PHE A 65 -7.34 10.75 -7.74
N LYS A 66 -6.78 11.43 -6.73
CA LYS A 66 -6.46 10.88 -5.39
C LYS A 66 -5.61 9.62 -5.48
N THR A 67 -4.60 9.66 -6.33
CA THR A 67 -3.62 8.60 -6.55
C THR A 67 -2.20 9.11 -6.32
N THR A 68 -1.17 8.37 -6.71
CA THR A 68 0.23 8.78 -6.57
C THR A 68 0.86 9.07 -7.94
N VAL A 69 1.88 9.95 -7.96
CA VAL A 69 2.70 10.18 -9.15
C VAL A 69 3.36 8.88 -9.62
N ASP A 70 3.90 8.11 -8.66
CA ASP A 70 4.58 6.84 -8.94
C ASP A 70 3.65 5.81 -9.61
N LEU A 71 2.38 5.71 -9.15
CA LEU A 71 1.41 4.82 -9.77
C LEU A 71 1.04 5.27 -11.19
N ILE A 72 0.89 6.57 -11.43
CA ILE A 72 0.67 7.09 -12.78
C ILE A 72 1.87 6.77 -13.67
N ALA A 73 3.08 7.08 -13.21
CA ALA A 73 4.30 6.86 -13.99
C ALA A 73 4.49 5.37 -14.32
N LYS A 74 4.43 4.50 -13.30
CA LYS A 74 4.61 3.05 -13.46
C LYS A 74 3.48 2.42 -14.28
N GLY A 75 2.23 2.79 -14.02
CA GLY A 75 1.05 2.29 -14.72
C GLY A 75 0.97 2.70 -16.20
N ASN A 76 1.77 3.67 -16.62
CA ASN A 76 1.88 4.11 -18.01
C ASN A 76 3.27 3.86 -18.62
N LEU A 77 4.17 3.17 -17.90
CA LEU A 77 5.54 2.88 -18.32
C LEU A 77 6.32 4.15 -18.71
N LEU A 78 6.06 5.26 -18.01
CA LEU A 78 6.76 6.52 -18.28
C LEU A 78 8.23 6.40 -17.89
N LYS A 79 9.11 6.92 -18.75
CA LYS A 79 10.56 6.95 -18.53
C LYS A 79 11.04 8.20 -17.78
N SER A 80 10.16 9.19 -17.64
CA SER A 80 10.41 10.46 -16.96
C SER A 80 9.09 11.11 -16.56
N ASP A 81 9.13 12.09 -15.67
CA ASP A 81 7.96 12.85 -15.22
C ASP A 81 7.49 13.91 -16.23
N VAL A 82 8.17 14.01 -17.38
CA VAL A 82 7.83 14.97 -18.44
C VAL A 82 6.64 14.47 -19.23
N ILE A 83 5.52 15.17 -19.15
CA ILE A 83 4.30 14.97 -19.90
C ILE A 83 4.00 16.17 -20.79
N ARG A 84 3.26 15.99 -21.87
CA ARG A 84 2.91 17.02 -22.83
C ARG A 84 1.40 17.07 -23.04
N PRO A 85 0.82 18.27 -23.31
CA PRO A 85 -0.58 18.35 -23.72
C PRO A 85 -0.88 17.39 -24.89
N GLY A 86 -1.95 16.62 -24.74
CA GLY A 86 -2.36 15.60 -25.70
C GLY A 86 -1.85 14.19 -25.40
N ASP A 87 -0.86 14.00 -24.51
CA ASP A 87 -0.47 12.66 -24.05
C ASP A 87 -1.67 11.98 -23.39
N ARG A 88 -1.81 10.68 -23.61
CA ARG A 88 -2.88 9.88 -23.00
C ARG A 88 -2.34 9.02 -21.89
N LEU A 89 -2.88 9.22 -20.70
CA LEU A 89 -2.51 8.47 -19.50
C LEU A 89 -3.71 7.64 -19.02
N ARG A 90 -3.45 6.43 -18.58
CA ARG A 90 -4.43 5.64 -17.82
C ARG A 90 -4.18 5.85 -16.34
N VAL A 91 -5.11 6.53 -15.70
CA VAL A 91 -5.00 6.96 -14.30
C VAL A 91 -5.93 6.12 -13.44
N PHE A 92 -5.39 5.49 -12.41
CA PHE A 92 -6.18 4.76 -11.42
C PHE A 92 -6.96 5.76 -10.56
N LYS A 93 -8.27 5.54 -10.42
CA LYS A 93 -9.21 6.40 -9.68
C LYS A 93 -9.90 5.71 -8.51
N GLY A 94 -9.60 4.43 -8.28
CA GLY A 94 -10.15 3.71 -7.14
C GLY A 94 -9.61 4.25 -5.81
N VAL A 95 -10.43 4.24 -4.79
CA VAL A 95 -10.06 4.70 -3.44
C VAL A 95 -9.46 3.54 -2.67
N PHE A 96 -8.15 3.61 -2.39
CA PHE A 96 -7.46 2.60 -1.60
C PHE A 96 -7.85 2.66 -0.12
N ALA A 97 -7.89 1.49 0.50
CA ALA A 97 -8.00 1.31 1.94
C ALA A 97 -7.15 0.12 2.39
N ILE A 98 -6.63 0.20 3.60
CA ILE A 98 -5.79 -0.81 4.22
C ILE A 98 -6.53 -1.37 5.44
N ALA A 99 -6.56 -2.71 5.56
CA ALA A 99 -6.99 -3.41 6.76
C ALA A 99 -5.83 -4.26 7.28
N VAL A 100 -5.49 -4.12 8.56
CA VAL A 100 -4.44 -4.87 9.24
C VAL A 100 -5.07 -5.73 10.32
N SER A 101 -4.77 -7.04 10.32
CA SER A 101 -5.11 -7.97 11.40
C SER A 101 -3.88 -8.27 12.24
N LYS A 102 -3.94 -7.96 13.53
CA LYS A 102 -2.88 -8.29 14.49
C LYS A 102 -2.82 -9.80 14.72
N ALA A 103 -3.98 -10.45 14.81
CA ALA A 103 -4.05 -11.92 14.98
C ALA A 103 -3.52 -12.66 13.76
N GLY A 104 -3.85 -12.19 12.54
CA GLY A 104 -3.39 -12.80 11.29
C GLY A 104 -1.95 -12.44 10.92
N ASN A 105 -1.39 -11.36 11.47
CA ASN A 105 -0.16 -10.73 11.01
C ASN A 105 -0.20 -10.51 9.49
N ASP A 106 -1.28 -9.94 9.01
CA ASP A 106 -1.47 -9.62 7.60
C ASP A 106 -2.04 -8.23 7.38
N LEU A 107 -1.82 -7.71 6.19
CA LEU A 107 -2.31 -6.44 5.69
C LEU A 107 -3.01 -6.69 4.37
N VAL A 108 -4.28 -6.31 4.28
CA VAL A 108 -5.08 -6.39 3.05
C VAL A 108 -5.23 -4.99 2.47
N LEU A 109 -4.77 -4.82 1.24
CA LEU A 109 -5.05 -3.66 0.41
C LEU A 109 -6.34 -3.91 -0.37
N SER A 110 -7.26 -2.97 -0.32
CA SER A 110 -8.49 -2.93 -1.12
C SER A 110 -8.61 -1.62 -1.88
N ALA A 111 -9.44 -1.61 -2.93
CA ALA A 111 -9.85 -0.39 -3.62
C ALA A 111 -11.36 -0.45 -3.88
N ASP A 112 -12.09 0.59 -3.49
CA ASP A 112 -13.55 0.66 -3.57
C ASP A 112 -14.23 -0.58 -2.96
N GLY A 113 -13.68 -1.07 -1.84
CA GLY A 113 -14.16 -2.26 -1.13
C GLY A 113 -13.79 -3.60 -1.77
N LYS A 114 -13.13 -3.61 -2.94
CA LYS A 114 -12.67 -4.84 -3.60
C LYS A 114 -11.26 -5.19 -3.19
N PHE A 115 -10.98 -6.46 -2.98
CA PHE A 115 -9.65 -6.98 -2.67
C PHE A 115 -8.65 -6.64 -3.80
N ILE A 116 -7.48 -6.11 -3.42
CA ILE A 116 -6.37 -5.86 -4.35
C ILE A 116 -5.23 -6.84 -4.09
N LYS A 117 -4.67 -6.85 -2.87
CA LYS A 117 -3.56 -7.74 -2.50
C LYS A 117 -3.48 -7.91 -0.99
N ARG A 118 -3.01 -9.07 -0.55
CA ARG A 118 -2.64 -9.36 0.84
C ARG A 118 -1.13 -9.39 0.98
N TYR A 119 -0.63 -8.82 2.06
CA TYR A 119 0.77 -8.84 2.45
C TYR A 119 0.92 -9.47 3.82
N ARG A 120 1.99 -10.21 4.03
CA ARG A 120 2.39 -10.68 5.34
C ARG A 120 3.09 -9.54 6.07
N VAL A 121 2.77 -9.30 7.35
CA VAL A 121 3.34 -8.20 8.12
C VAL A 121 3.77 -8.65 9.50
N GLY A 122 4.70 -7.91 10.12
CA GLY A 122 4.99 -8.01 11.54
C GLY A 122 4.25 -6.91 12.31
N THR A 123 3.76 -7.22 13.52
CA THR A 123 3.06 -6.28 14.39
C THR A 123 3.74 -6.16 15.76
N GLY A 124 3.22 -5.29 16.63
CA GLY A 124 3.80 -5.02 17.95
C GLY A 124 3.67 -6.20 18.92
N GLN A 125 4.74 -6.44 19.67
CA GLN A 125 4.72 -7.39 20.80
C GLN A 125 3.68 -6.97 21.84
N PHE A 126 3.05 -7.93 22.50
CA PHE A 126 2.12 -7.69 23.62
C PHE A 126 0.98 -6.73 23.23
N GLY A 127 0.50 -6.79 21.99
CA GLY A 127 -0.59 -5.95 21.54
C GLY A 127 -0.26 -4.45 21.35
N LYS A 128 1.02 -4.06 21.36
CA LYS A 128 1.45 -2.65 21.26
C LYS A 128 1.03 -1.93 19.98
N THR A 129 0.74 -2.65 18.89
CA THR A 129 0.11 -2.01 17.73
C THR A 129 -1.31 -1.61 18.11
N PRO A 130 -1.66 -0.31 18.09
CA PRO A 130 -2.98 0.13 18.52
C PRO A 130 -4.05 -0.31 17.53
N ALA A 131 -5.16 -0.85 18.03
CA ALA A 131 -6.35 -1.11 17.23
C ALA A 131 -7.13 0.20 17.01
N GLY A 132 -7.84 0.31 15.89
CA GLY A 132 -8.64 1.48 15.55
C GLY A 132 -8.52 1.88 14.09
N THR A 133 -8.94 3.12 13.80
CA THR A 133 -8.90 3.69 12.45
C THR A 133 -7.90 4.84 12.38
N PHE A 134 -7.05 4.79 11.38
CA PHE A 134 -5.97 5.74 11.13
C PHE A 134 -6.02 6.21 9.67
N VAL A 135 -5.22 7.24 9.36
CA VAL A 135 -4.92 7.66 7.99
C VAL A 135 -3.42 7.78 7.80
N ILE A 136 -2.92 7.47 6.61
CA ILE A 136 -1.53 7.77 6.24
C ILE A 136 -1.39 9.29 6.14
N VAL A 137 -0.41 9.87 6.85
CA VAL A 137 -0.20 11.33 6.85
C VAL A 137 1.08 11.74 6.16
N ASP A 138 2.13 10.95 6.26
CA ASP A 138 3.41 11.24 5.62
C ASP A 138 4.07 9.99 5.05
N LYS A 139 4.90 10.17 4.02
CA LYS A 139 5.54 9.10 3.26
C LYS A 139 6.99 9.48 2.97
N ILE A 140 7.94 8.67 3.43
CA ILE A 140 9.38 8.96 3.31
C ILE A 140 10.08 7.78 2.64
N VAL A 141 10.86 8.09 1.60
CA VAL A 141 11.81 7.17 0.96
C VAL A 141 13.13 7.25 1.72
N ASP A 142 13.76 6.09 1.95
CA ASP A 142 15.03 5.98 2.66
C ASP A 142 15.04 6.75 3.98
N PRO A 143 14.11 6.41 4.91
CA PRO A 143 13.83 7.20 6.10
C PRO A 143 15.00 7.18 7.08
N PRO A 144 15.42 8.34 7.66
CA PRO A 144 16.19 8.32 8.89
C PRO A 144 15.30 7.86 10.05
N TRP A 145 15.88 7.18 11.01
CA TRP A 145 15.15 6.74 12.21
C TRP A 145 15.39 7.69 13.38
N TRP A 146 14.35 8.39 13.79
CA TRP A 146 14.34 9.19 15.02
C TRP A 146 14.02 8.28 16.21
N ARG A 147 15.05 7.90 16.94
CA ARG A 147 14.93 7.05 18.14
C ARG A 147 14.24 7.80 19.29
N PRO A 148 13.55 7.08 20.19
CA PRO A 148 12.94 7.70 21.40
C PRO A 148 13.93 8.39 22.32
N ASP A 149 15.23 8.02 22.27
CA ASP A 149 16.32 8.63 23.05
C ASP A 149 16.86 9.94 22.41
N GLY A 150 16.25 10.39 21.32
CA GLY A 150 16.63 11.60 20.60
C GLY A 150 17.77 11.43 19.56
N LYS A 151 18.35 10.24 19.46
CA LYS A 151 19.39 9.95 18.44
C LYS A 151 18.73 9.79 17.07
N VAL A 152 19.32 10.37 16.03
CA VAL A 152 18.91 10.19 14.63
C VAL A 152 19.86 9.21 13.95
N ILE A 153 19.33 8.11 13.44
CA ILE A 153 20.08 7.08 12.71
C ILE A 153 19.77 7.25 11.23
N PRO A 154 20.76 7.59 10.39
CA PRO A 154 20.54 7.80 8.97
C PRO A 154 20.16 6.48 8.26
N PHE A 155 19.51 6.60 7.10
CA PHE A 155 19.29 5.45 6.21
C PHE A 155 20.63 4.82 5.82
N GLY A 156 20.67 3.48 5.75
CA GLY A 156 21.89 2.73 5.44
C GLY A 156 22.79 2.41 6.64
N ASP A 157 22.53 3.02 7.80
CA ASP A 157 23.19 2.63 9.05
C ASP A 157 22.62 1.30 9.56
N LYS A 158 23.48 0.44 10.13
CA LYS A 158 23.09 -0.88 10.67
C LYS A 158 22.09 -0.81 11.81
N GLU A 159 22.06 0.31 12.55
CA GLU A 159 21.11 0.54 13.63
C GLU A 159 19.74 1.01 13.12
N ASN A 160 19.61 1.43 11.84
CA ASN A 160 18.34 1.88 11.30
C ASN A 160 17.44 0.69 10.98
N VAL A 161 16.32 0.59 11.69
CA VAL A 161 15.38 -0.54 11.61
C VAL A 161 14.21 -0.33 10.66
N LEU A 162 14.14 0.86 9.99
CA LEU A 162 12.92 1.26 9.25
C LEU A 162 12.87 0.73 7.81
N GLY A 163 13.93 0.06 7.33
CA GLY A 163 13.98 -0.39 5.94
C GLY A 163 13.95 0.76 4.94
N THR A 164 13.41 0.51 3.74
CA THR A 164 13.49 1.43 2.60
C THR A 164 12.37 2.45 2.52
N ARG A 165 11.26 2.27 3.25
CA ARG A 165 10.07 3.15 3.22
C ARG A 165 9.47 3.29 4.60
N TRP A 166 8.94 4.48 4.85
CA TRP A 166 8.14 4.80 6.03
C TRP A 166 6.86 5.50 5.62
N MET A 167 5.75 5.07 6.17
CA MET A 167 4.44 5.72 6.06
C MET A 167 3.91 5.94 7.47
N SER A 168 3.91 7.18 7.96
CA SER A 168 3.34 7.48 9.27
C SER A 168 1.83 7.43 9.24
N ILE A 169 1.22 6.98 10.34
CA ILE A 169 -0.24 6.95 10.50
C ILE A 169 -0.67 7.82 11.68
N ALA A 170 -1.78 8.51 11.52
CA ALA A 170 -2.41 9.29 12.59
C ALA A 170 -3.82 8.76 12.87
N ALA A 171 -4.18 8.69 14.15
CA ALA A 171 -5.52 8.29 14.59
C ALA A 171 -6.57 9.27 14.07
N VAL A 172 -7.72 8.74 13.63
CA VAL A 172 -8.89 9.55 13.28
C VAL A 172 -9.93 9.53 14.37
N GLU A 173 -10.96 10.36 14.24
CA GLU A 173 -12.04 10.48 15.22
C GLU A 173 -12.62 9.11 15.64
N GLY A 174 -12.81 8.93 16.94
CA GLY A 174 -13.27 7.66 17.52
C GLY A 174 -12.15 6.65 17.82
N THR A 175 -10.89 6.97 17.49
CA THR A 175 -9.73 6.15 17.83
C THR A 175 -8.91 6.85 18.91
N GLU A 176 -8.46 6.10 19.93
CA GLU A 176 -7.58 6.64 20.96
C GLU A 176 -6.32 7.25 20.32
N HIS A 177 -5.92 8.42 20.81
CA HIS A 177 -4.76 9.13 20.27
C HIS A 177 -3.49 8.29 20.41
N ALA A 178 -2.91 7.91 19.28
CA ALA A 178 -1.68 7.15 19.20
C ALA A 178 -0.73 7.84 18.21
N ALA A 179 0.46 8.19 18.68
CA ALA A 179 1.49 8.89 17.90
C ALA A 179 2.75 8.01 17.73
N GLY A 180 3.51 8.26 16.68
CA GLY A 180 4.78 7.57 16.44
C GLY A 180 4.64 6.20 15.79
N TYR A 181 3.45 5.82 15.35
CA TYR A 181 3.20 4.57 14.63
C TYR A 181 3.25 4.76 13.11
N GLY A 182 3.62 3.69 12.43
CA GLY A 182 3.70 3.69 10.97
C GLY A 182 3.75 2.30 10.37
N ILE A 183 3.72 2.28 9.04
CA ILE A 183 3.96 1.10 8.21
C ILE A 183 5.32 1.31 7.55
N HIS A 184 6.25 0.35 7.71
CA HIS A 184 7.61 0.52 7.21
C HIS A 184 8.25 -0.79 6.80
N GLY A 185 9.35 -0.72 6.05
CA GLY A 185 10.17 -1.86 5.71
C GLY A 185 10.98 -2.41 6.89
N THR A 186 11.69 -3.49 6.69
CA THR A 186 12.62 -4.02 7.70
C THR A 186 13.79 -4.75 7.03
N TRP A 187 14.90 -4.83 7.75
CA TRP A 187 16.05 -5.69 7.44
C TRP A 187 15.98 -7.01 8.22
N GLU A 188 15.02 -7.13 9.15
CA GLU A 188 14.77 -8.28 10.00
C GLU A 188 13.59 -9.12 9.45
N ASP A 189 13.79 -9.76 8.29
CA ASP A 189 12.74 -10.50 7.57
C ASP A 189 12.09 -11.61 8.40
N ASP A 190 12.83 -12.17 9.35
CA ASP A 190 12.33 -13.21 10.27
C ASP A 190 11.29 -12.70 11.26
N THR A 191 11.10 -11.38 11.38
CA THR A 191 10.06 -10.74 12.19
C THR A 191 8.72 -10.62 11.47
N ILE A 192 8.68 -10.84 10.16
CA ILE A 192 7.45 -10.82 9.37
C ILE A 192 6.59 -12.05 9.71
N GLY A 193 5.31 -11.82 9.89
CA GLY A 193 4.36 -12.84 10.35
C GLY A 193 4.35 -13.06 11.87
N LYS A 194 5.04 -12.19 12.64
CA LYS A 194 5.15 -12.30 14.10
C LYS A 194 4.79 -10.97 14.77
N GLN A 195 4.40 -11.05 16.04
CA GLN A 195 4.23 -9.88 16.90
C GLN A 195 5.59 -9.58 17.56
N ALA A 196 6.48 -8.88 16.85
CA ALA A 196 7.88 -8.68 17.25
C ALA A 196 8.32 -7.20 17.33
N SER A 197 7.53 -6.25 16.82
CA SER A 197 7.90 -4.84 16.79
C SER A 197 7.60 -4.10 18.10
N ALA A 198 8.06 -2.85 18.19
CA ALA A 198 7.70 -1.94 19.29
C ALA A 198 6.28 -1.34 19.14
N GLY A 199 5.56 -1.67 18.05
CA GLY A 199 4.19 -1.22 17.79
C GLY A 199 3.91 -0.88 16.33
N CYS A 200 4.93 -0.57 15.54
CA CYS A 200 4.79 -0.31 14.10
C CYS A 200 4.45 -1.60 13.31
N ILE A 201 3.90 -1.42 12.13
CA ILE A 201 3.61 -2.48 11.18
C ILE A 201 4.84 -2.64 10.28
N ARG A 202 5.50 -3.81 10.36
CA ARG A 202 6.68 -4.14 9.56
C ARG A 202 6.30 -4.92 8.31
N MET A 203 6.93 -4.60 7.18
CA MET A 203 6.79 -5.31 5.90
C MET A 203 8.16 -5.68 5.34
N HIS A 204 8.23 -6.69 4.48
CA HIS A 204 9.42 -6.85 3.63
C HIS A 204 9.64 -5.57 2.83
N ASN A 205 10.91 -5.22 2.56
CA ASN A 205 11.24 -4.00 1.82
C ASN A 205 10.56 -3.97 0.43
N ALA A 206 10.55 -5.07 -0.30
CA ALA A 206 9.87 -5.15 -1.59
C ALA A 206 8.35 -4.89 -1.49
N ASP A 207 7.70 -5.42 -0.45
CA ASP A 207 6.26 -5.26 -0.24
C ASP A 207 5.89 -3.82 0.16
N VAL A 208 6.68 -3.20 1.04
CA VAL A 208 6.42 -1.80 1.42
C VAL A 208 6.71 -0.82 0.30
N GLU A 209 7.70 -1.10 -0.56
CA GLU A 209 7.97 -0.31 -1.77
C GLU A 209 6.80 -0.38 -2.76
N GLU A 210 6.24 -1.57 -2.95
CA GLU A 210 5.05 -1.76 -3.78
C GLU A 210 3.85 -1.02 -3.19
N LEU A 211 3.56 -1.20 -1.90
CA LEU A 211 2.47 -0.51 -1.21
C LEU A 211 2.64 1.01 -1.26
N PHE A 212 3.86 1.50 -1.06
CA PHE A 212 4.20 2.92 -1.09
C PHE A 212 3.87 3.57 -2.45
N ILE A 213 4.11 2.89 -3.57
CA ILE A 213 3.74 3.37 -4.90
C ILE A 213 2.22 3.51 -5.04
N LEU A 214 1.46 2.59 -4.46
CA LEU A 214 0.01 2.50 -4.65
C LEU A 214 -0.76 3.54 -3.83
N VAL A 215 -0.47 3.66 -2.54
CA VAL A 215 -1.33 4.37 -1.60
C VAL A 215 -0.93 5.84 -1.42
N PRO A 216 -1.83 6.81 -1.67
CA PRO A 216 -1.56 8.23 -1.37
C PRO A 216 -1.68 8.53 0.13
N ALA A 217 -1.13 9.68 0.57
CA ALA A 217 -1.50 10.26 1.86
C ALA A 217 -3.02 10.45 1.94
N GLY A 218 -3.60 10.29 3.13
CA GLY A 218 -5.05 10.25 3.34
C GLY A 218 -5.67 8.86 3.21
N THR A 219 -4.91 7.83 2.77
CA THR A 219 -5.42 6.45 2.73
C THR A 219 -5.79 5.98 4.13
N ARG A 220 -7.02 5.45 4.28
CA ARG A 220 -7.54 4.90 5.54
C ARG A 220 -6.83 3.59 5.88
N VAL A 221 -6.46 3.44 7.14
CA VAL A 221 -5.86 2.23 7.70
C VAL A 221 -6.70 1.79 8.89
N THR A 222 -7.31 0.62 8.83
CA THR A 222 -8.07 0.02 9.94
C THR A 222 -7.25 -1.12 10.53
N ILE A 223 -6.99 -1.08 11.84
CA ILE A 223 -6.22 -2.09 12.56
C ILE A 223 -7.16 -2.80 13.54
N THR A 224 -7.25 -4.12 13.43
CA THR A 224 -8.06 -4.98 14.31
C THR A 224 -7.19 -5.95 15.10
N GLU A 225 -7.75 -6.49 16.19
CA GLU A 225 -7.11 -7.51 17.02
C GLU A 225 -6.76 -8.77 16.22
#